data_3aa7b23ba335aa437f7c751babe05e58
#
_entry.id   3aa7b23ba335aa437f7c751babe05e58
#
_cell.length_a   1.000
_cell.length_b   1.000
_cell.length_c   1.000
_cell.angle_alpha   90.00
_cell.angle_beta   90.00
_cell.angle_gamma   90.00
#
_symmetry.space_group_name_H-M   'P 1'
#
loop_
_entity.id
_entity.type
_entity.pdbx_description
1 polymer ?
#
loop_
_entity_poly.entity_id
_entity_poly.type
_entity_poly.pdbx_seq_one_letter_code
_entity_poly.pdbx_strand_id
1 'polypeptide(L)'
;MNKTANRTIAVFDFDGTITTKDTLLLFIRYACGTKRFLLGMFLYSPLIVMMLLRLYPNGKCKEKIFAYFFKNMPYSEFKKLGEDFAHFACKNIIRPEMKECIEWHLSQNHKVYVISASIEEWVIPCCKVFGNIIVLATKVKSDLSGFISKNCYGQEKVNRLLEIEPERSTYTLYAYGDSRGDKEMLAFADFPTLIH
;
A
#
# COMPACT_ATOMS: atom_id res chain seq x y z
N MET A 1 -8.40 -33.59 -5.47
CA MET A 1 -9.08 -33.18 -4.23
C MET A 1 -9.86 -31.93 -4.54
N ASN A 2 -11.20 -32.01 -4.60
CA ASN A 2 -12.05 -30.83 -4.83
C ASN A 2 -11.97 -29.93 -3.59
N LYS A 3 -11.29 -28.78 -3.73
CA LYS A 3 -11.42 -27.70 -2.76
C LYS A 3 -12.87 -27.20 -2.82
N THR A 4 -13.69 -27.57 -1.86
CA THR A 4 -14.93 -26.85 -1.57
C THR A 4 -14.56 -25.53 -0.88
N ALA A 5 -13.93 -24.64 -1.62
CA ALA A 5 -13.66 -23.28 -1.14
C ALA A 5 -15.01 -22.57 -1.04
N ASN A 6 -15.56 -22.53 0.18
CA ASN A 6 -16.89 -21.93 0.43
C ASN A 6 -16.85 -20.39 0.38
N ARG A 7 -15.69 -19.77 0.19
CA ARG A 7 -15.51 -18.32 0.17
C ARG A 7 -14.37 -17.90 -0.77
N THR A 8 -14.47 -16.70 -1.30
CA THR A 8 -13.47 -16.10 -2.18
C THR A 8 -12.91 -14.83 -1.55
N ILE A 9 -11.60 -14.65 -1.67
CA ILE A 9 -10.85 -13.49 -1.21
C ILE A 9 -10.17 -12.86 -2.41
N ALA A 10 -10.22 -11.53 -2.51
CA ALA A 10 -9.46 -10.75 -3.46
C ALA A 10 -8.50 -9.81 -2.72
N VAL A 11 -7.22 -9.83 -3.06
CA VAL A 11 -6.21 -8.95 -2.50
C VAL A 11 -5.65 -8.04 -3.58
N PHE A 12 -5.51 -6.76 -3.26
CA PHE A 12 -4.99 -5.74 -4.16
C PHE A 12 -3.80 -5.04 -3.52
N ASP A 13 -2.72 -4.86 -4.28
CA ASP A 13 -1.77 -3.82 -3.95
C ASP A 13 -2.40 -2.44 -4.20
N PHE A 14 -1.78 -1.39 -3.67
CA PHE A 14 -2.32 -0.03 -3.78
C PHE A 14 -1.56 0.82 -4.81
N ASP A 15 -0.28 1.09 -4.56
CA ASP A 15 0.54 1.96 -5.40
C ASP A 15 0.91 1.29 -6.73
N GLY A 16 0.57 1.91 -7.86
CA GLY A 16 0.81 1.31 -9.18
C GLY A 16 -0.24 0.28 -9.60
N THR A 17 -0.96 -0.32 -8.66
CA THR A 17 -2.06 -1.28 -8.89
C THR A 17 -3.42 -0.57 -8.87
N ILE A 18 -3.95 -0.24 -7.70
CA ILE A 18 -5.20 0.54 -7.58
C ILE A 18 -4.98 1.96 -8.07
N THR A 19 -3.82 2.54 -7.79
CA THR A 19 -3.44 3.88 -8.21
C THR A 19 -2.45 3.83 -9.38
N THR A 20 -2.42 4.90 -10.16
CA THR A 20 -1.47 5.05 -11.29
C THR A 20 -0.10 5.56 -10.85
N LYS A 21 0.11 5.86 -9.55
CA LYS A 21 1.32 6.51 -9.03
C LYS A 21 1.66 6.04 -7.61
N ASP A 22 2.95 6.15 -7.24
CA ASP A 22 3.41 5.98 -5.86
C ASP A 22 2.90 7.12 -4.98
N THR A 23 2.05 6.77 -4.02
CA THR A 23 1.37 7.75 -3.17
C THR A 23 2.25 8.31 -2.07
N LEU A 24 3.33 7.62 -1.64
CA LEU A 24 4.27 8.17 -0.67
C LEU A 24 4.97 9.42 -1.23
N LEU A 25 5.48 9.35 -2.46
CA LEU A 25 6.16 10.48 -3.09
C LEU A 25 5.19 11.64 -3.37
N LEU A 26 3.98 11.33 -3.81
CA LEU A 26 2.93 12.32 -4.01
C LEU A 26 2.54 13.00 -2.70
N PHE A 27 2.36 12.23 -1.63
CA PHE A 27 2.02 12.74 -0.31
C PHE A 27 3.10 13.66 0.25
N ILE A 28 4.37 13.26 0.19
CA ILE A 28 5.48 14.12 0.64
C ILE A 28 5.47 15.45 -0.12
N ARG A 29 5.30 15.40 -1.44
CA ARG A 29 5.24 16.62 -2.26
C ARG A 29 4.03 17.48 -1.93
N TYR A 30 2.87 16.87 -1.67
CA TYR A 30 1.67 17.57 -1.25
C TYR A 30 1.84 18.26 0.10
N ALA A 31 2.33 17.53 1.11
CA ALA A 31 2.45 18.00 2.48
C ALA A 31 3.59 19.04 2.67
N CYS A 32 4.72 18.86 1.98
CA CYS A 32 5.93 19.67 2.20
C CYS A 32 6.20 20.68 1.08
N GLY A 33 5.46 20.61 -0.02
CA GLY A 33 5.70 21.43 -1.21
C GLY A 33 6.89 20.97 -2.05
N THR A 34 6.91 21.41 -3.32
CA THR A 34 7.87 20.92 -4.32
C THR A 34 9.33 21.23 -3.97
N LYS A 35 9.62 22.42 -3.42
CA LYS A 35 11.01 22.82 -3.10
C LYS A 35 11.62 21.92 -2.02
N ARG A 36 10.90 21.72 -0.91
CA ARG A 36 11.37 20.86 0.21
C ARG A 36 11.44 19.40 -0.21
N PHE A 37 10.48 18.93 -1.02
CA PHE A 37 10.51 17.60 -1.63
C PHE A 37 11.77 17.37 -2.46
N LEU A 38 12.10 18.27 -3.40
CA LEU A 38 13.29 18.13 -4.26
C LEU A 38 14.57 18.16 -3.45
N LEU A 39 14.68 19.05 -2.45
CA LEU A 39 15.83 19.08 -1.55
C LEU A 39 16.00 17.75 -0.79
N GLY A 40 14.92 17.21 -0.23
CA GLY A 40 14.96 15.92 0.47
C GLY A 40 15.34 14.77 -0.47
N MET A 41 14.79 14.71 -1.67
CA MET A 41 15.16 13.69 -2.66
C MET A 41 16.64 13.80 -3.06
N PHE A 42 17.15 15.02 -3.23
CA PHE A 42 18.56 15.24 -3.52
C PHE A 42 19.46 14.78 -2.37
N LEU A 43 19.16 15.15 -1.12
CA LEU A 43 19.93 14.75 0.07
C LEU A 43 19.94 13.22 0.26
N TYR A 44 18.82 12.55 -0.03
CA TYR A 44 18.69 11.10 0.12
C TYR A 44 19.02 10.33 -1.17
N SER A 45 19.42 11.01 -2.25
CA SER A 45 19.75 10.35 -3.52
C SER A 45 20.80 9.25 -3.41
N PRO A 46 21.88 9.36 -2.61
CA PRO A 46 22.83 8.25 -2.46
C PRO A 46 22.17 7.02 -1.83
N LEU A 47 21.31 7.22 -0.84
CA LEU A 47 20.59 6.13 -0.18
C LEU A 47 19.57 5.47 -1.12
N ILE A 48 18.88 6.28 -1.94
CA ILE A 48 17.95 5.80 -2.97
C ILE A 48 18.70 4.97 -4.01
N VAL A 49 19.87 5.42 -4.48
CA VAL A 49 20.71 4.65 -5.41
C VAL A 49 21.13 3.32 -4.80
N MET A 50 21.60 3.31 -3.55
CA MET A 50 21.95 2.06 -2.85
C MET A 50 20.75 1.12 -2.75
N MET A 51 19.54 1.64 -2.50
CA MET A 51 18.31 0.85 -2.46
C MET A 51 18.00 0.25 -3.84
N LEU A 52 18.11 1.03 -4.91
CA LEU A 52 17.88 0.57 -6.29
C LEU A 52 18.87 -0.51 -6.70
N LEU A 53 20.14 -0.38 -6.27
CA LEU A 53 21.19 -1.40 -6.44
C LEU A 53 21.07 -2.59 -5.47
N ARG A 54 20.03 -2.61 -4.60
CA ARG A 54 19.78 -3.66 -3.58
C ARG A 54 20.83 -3.75 -2.47
N LEU A 55 21.68 -2.75 -2.34
CA LEU A 55 22.66 -2.65 -1.27
C LEU A 55 22.09 -2.10 0.03
N TYR A 56 20.85 -1.58 -0.01
CA TYR A 56 20.15 -1.05 1.15
C TYR A 56 18.67 -1.48 1.16
N PRO A 57 18.10 -1.91 2.32
CA PRO A 57 16.72 -2.37 2.41
C PRO A 57 15.71 -1.27 2.07
N ASN A 58 14.76 -1.58 1.17
CA ASN A 58 13.70 -0.67 0.73
C ASN A 58 12.94 -0.04 1.91
N GLY A 59 12.45 -0.86 2.85
CA GLY A 59 11.71 -0.39 4.02
C GLY A 59 12.49 0.61 4.87
N LYS A 60 13.78 0.35 5.12
CA LYS A 60 14.65 1.29 5.86
C LYS A 60 14.91 2.59 5.10
N CYS A 61 15.00 2.53 3.77
CA CYS A 61 15.13 3.72 2.94
C CYS A 61 13.87 4.59 3.04
N LYS A 62 12.70 3.98 2.82
CA LYS A 62 11.39 4.66 2.96
C LYS A 62 11.23 5.27 4.35
N GLU A 63 11.56 4.53 5.41
CA GLU A 63 11.46 5.00 6.79
C GLU A 63 12.34 6.23 7.08
N LYS A 64 13.59 6.23 6.61
CA LYS A 64 14.50 7.38 6.78
C LYS A 64 14.02 8.62 6.02
N ILE A 65 13.57 8.44 4.77
CA ILE A 65 13.00 9.53 3.97
C ILE A 65 11.75 10.08 4.66
N PHE A 66 10.84 9.20 5.10
CA PHE A 66 9.64 9.59 5.83
C PHE A 66 9.96 10.40 7.10
N ALA A 67 10.87 9.90 7.94
CA ALA A 67 11.28 10.59 9.17
C ALA A 67 11.90 11.97 8.90
N TYR A 68 12.66 12.12 7.83
CA TYR A 68 13.24 13.43 7.45
C TYR A 68 12.16 14.49 7.22
N PHE A 69 11.05 14.10 6.60
CA PHE A 69 9.98 15.06 6.29
C PHE A 69 9.03 15.31 7.45
N PHE A 70 8.76 14.31 8.29
CA PHE A 70 7.61 14.33 9.21
C PHE A 70 7.92 14.19 10.70
N LYS A 71 9.12 13.73 11.12
CA LYS A 71 9.47 13.41 12.52
C LYS A 71 9.08 14.46 13.57
N ASN A 72 9.02 15.73 13.22
CA ASN A 72 8.72 16.81 14.16
C ASN A 72 7.31 17.37 14.02
N MET A 73 6.47 16.71 13.22
CA MET A 73 5.07 17.09 13.02
C MET A 73 4.18 16.44 14.09
N PRO A 74 3.21 17.14 14.67
CA PRO A 74 2.20 16.50 15.52
C PRO A 74 1.42 15.43 14.75
N TYR A 75 1.22 14.25 15.35
CA TYR A 75 0.52 13.14 14.69
C TYR A 75 -0.90 13.52 14.22
N SER A 76 -1.60 14.36 14.99
CA SER A 76 -2.94 14.84 14.62
C SER A 76 -2.93 15.67 13.33
N GLU A 77 -1.89 16.50 13.13
CA GLU A 77 -1.68 17.26 11.90
C GLU A 77 -1.34 16.32 10.73
N PHE A 78 -0.44 15.36 10.95
CA PHE A 78 -0.08 14.36 9.95
C PHE A 78 -1.29 13.55 9.48
N LYS A 79 -2.13 13.08 10.42
CA LYS A 79 -3.35 12.34 10.12
C LYS A 79 -4.32 13.18 9.28
N LYS A 80 -4.54 14.43 9.67
CA LYS A 80 -5.39 15.36 8.89
C LYS A 80 -4.85 15.57 7.48
N LEU A 81 -3.53 15.76 7.34
CA LEU A 81 -2.90 15.86 6.02
C LEU A 81 -3.10 14.60 5.17
N GLY A 82 -3.07 13.41 5.78
CA GLY A 82 -3.36 12.16 5.11
C GLY A 82 -4.80 12.07 4.60
N GLU A 83 -5.77 12.48 5.42
CA GLU A 83 -7.18 12.55 5.05
C GLU A 83 -7.43 13.57 3.92
N ASP A 84 -6.85 14.79 4.03
CA ASP A 84 -6.96 15.84 3.02
C ASP A 84 -6.31 15.41 1.69
N PHE A 85 -5.13 14.78 1.75
CA PHE A 85 -4.46 14.22 0.58
C PHE A 85 -5.30 13.13 -0.10
N ALA A 86 -5.87 12.23 0.68
CA ALA A 86 -6.74 11.19 0.16
C ALA A 86 -7.92 11.79 -0.61
N HIS A 87 -8.55 12.80 -0.05
CA HIS A 87 -9.66 13.49 -0.70
C HIS A 87 -9.26 14.21 -2.00
N PHE A 88 -8.07 14.81 -2.01
CA PHE A 88 -7.51 15.51 -3.18
C PHE A 88 -7.00 14.54 -4.25
N ALA A 89 -6.19 13.55 -3.87
CA ALA A 89 -5.44 12.72 -4.81
C ALA A 89 -6.26 11.56 -5.38
N CYS A 90 -7.07 10.87 -4.54
CA CYS A 90 -7.65 9.60 -4.92
C CYS A 90 -8.57 9.67 -6.13
N LYS A 91 -9.34 10.74 -6.27
CA LYS A 91 -10.23 10.90 -7.44
C LYS A 91 -9.49 10.92 -8.78
N ASN A 92 -8.22 11.35 -8.77
CA ASN A 92 -7.45 11.59 -9.98
C ASN A 92 -6.42 10.51 -10.30
N ILE A 93 -6.15 9.60 -9.35
CA ILE A 93 -5.10 8.60 -9.50
C ILE A 93 -5.60 7.15 -9.39
N ILE A 94 -6.85 6.94 -8.97
CA ILE A 94 -7.45 5.59 -8.97
C ILE A 94 -7.66 5.16 -10.42
N ARG A 95 -7.17 3.96 -10.76
CA ARG A 95 -7.40 3.34 -12.07
C ARG A 95 -8.87 2.95 -12.20
N PRO A 96 -9.59 3.40 -13.26
CA PRO A 96 -10.99 3.04 -13.47
C PRO A 96 -11.20 1.54 -13.53
N GLU A 97 -10.32 0.82 -14.24
CA GLU A 97 -10.37 -0.63 -14.39
C GLU A 97 -10.22 -1.38 -13.07
N MET A 98 -9.41 -0.86 -12.14
CA MET A 98 -9.27 -1.46 -10.81
C MET A 98 -10.45 -1.16 -9.91
N LYS A 99 -11.04 0.01 -10.06
CA LYS A 99 -12.30 0.33 -9.38
C LYS A 99 -13.41 -0.63 -9.80
N GLU A 100 -13.61 -0.83 -11.10
CA GLU A 100 -14.58 -1.78 -11.64
C GLU A 100 -14.30 -3.22 -11.18
N CYS A 101 -13.02 -3.62 -11.14
CA CYS A 101 -12.62 -4.94 -10.67
C CYS A 101 -12.96 -5.14 -9.18
N ILE A 102 -12.69 -4.14 -8.33
CA ILE A 102 -13.04 -4.18 -6.90
C ILE A 102 -14.56 -4.25 -6.73
N GLU A 103 -15.31 -3.41 -7.45
CA GLU A 103 -16.78 -3.39 -7.41
C GLU A 103 -17.37 -4.73 -7.86
N TRP A 104 -16.78 -5.35 -8.89
CA TRP A 104 -17.17 -6.70 -9.31
C TRP A 104 -16.96 -7.72 -8.19
N HIS A 105 -15.78 -7.76 -7.55
CA HIS A 105 -15.53 -8.67 -6.44
C HIS A 105 -16.53 -8.48 -5.29
N LEU A 106 -16.83 -7.23 -4.95
CA LEU A 106 -17.81 -6.91 -3.90
C LEU A 106 -19.22 -7.37 -4.29
N SER A 107 -19.61 -7.22 -5.57
CA SER A 107 -20.91 -7.68 -6.08
C SER A 107 -21.07 -9.22 -6.01
N GLN A 108 -19.96 -9.95 -6.07
CA GLN A 108 -19.92 -11.40 -5.91
C GLN A 108 -19.82 -11.85 -4.44
N ASN A 109 -19.95 -10.94 -3.47
CA ASN A 109 -19.75 -11.18 -2.04
C ASN A 109 -18.35 -11.74 -1.70
N HIS A 110 -17.35 -11.42 -2.51
CA HIS A 110 -15.96 -11.74 -2.19
C HIS A 110 -15.44 -10.80 -1.09
N LYS A 111 -14.61 -11.33 -0.19
CA LYS A 111 -13.92 -10.52 0.79
C LYS A 111 -12.74 -9.80 0.15
N VAL A 112 -12.72 -8.48 0.21
CA VAL A 112 -11.72 -7.67 -0.48
C VAL A 112 -10.74 -7.04 0.52
N TYR A 113 -9.44 -7.22 0.26
CA TYR A 113 -8.34 -6.63 1.00
C TYR A 113 -7.50 -5.73 0.11
N VAL A 114 -7.04 -4.62 0.67
CA VAL A 114 -5.95 -3.82 0.11
C VAL A 114 -4.74 -3.97 1.01
N ILE A 115 -3.64 -4.50 0.45
CA ILE A 115 -2.40 -4.81 1.19
C ILE A 115 -1.28 -3.94 0.64
N SER A 116 -0.88 -2.88 1.36
CA SER A 116 -0.03 -1.83 0.84
C SER A 116 1.21 -1.57 1.69
N ALA A 117 2.34 -1.29 1.00
CA ALA A 117 3.54 -0.72 1.62
C ALA A 117 3.43 0.78 1.90
N SER A 118 2.37 1.44 1.43
CA SER A 118 2.06 2.83 1.76
C SER A 118 1.40 2.96 3.14
N ILE A 119 1.25 4.17 3.61
CA ILE A 119 0.90 4.48 5.01
C ILE A 119 -0.61 4.55 5.18
N GLU A 120 -1.12 3.97 6.28
CA GLU A 120 -2.56 3.79 6.49
C GLU A 120 -3.33 5.11 6.59
N GLU A 121 -2.69 6.21 7.03
CA GLU A 121 -3.33 7.51 7.21
C GLU A 121 -3.89 8.14 5.94
N TRP A 122 -3.41 7.70 4.77
CA TRP A 122 -4.04 8.07 3.49
C TRP A 122 -4.61 6.88 2.72
N VAL A 123 -4.05 5.67 2.86
CA VAL A 123 -4.58 4.50 2.14
C VAL A 123 -6.01 4.18 2.60
N ILE A 124 -6.26 4.19 3.92
CA ILE A 124 -7.60 3.94 4.47
C ILE A 124 -8.64 4.96 3.95
N PRO A 125 -8.42 6.28 4.06
CA PRO A 125 -9.35 7.25 3.51
C PRO A 125 -9.54 7.13 1.99
N CYS A 126 -8.46 6.86 1.23
CA CYS A 126 -8.55 6.63 -0.21
C CYS A 126 -9.46 5.47 -0.56
N CYS A 127 -9.37 4.40 0.21
CA CYS A 127 -10.12 3.18 -0.02
C CYS A 127 -11.61 3.26 0.38
N LYS A 128 -12.02 4.30 1.13
CA LYS A 128 -13.43 4.48 1.52
C LYS A 128 -14.40 4.56 0.34
N VAL A 129 -13.94 4.97 -0.82
CA VAL A 129 -14.77 5.06 -2.05
C VAL A 129 -15.26 3.69 -2.54
N PHE A 130 -14.60 2.61 -2.12
CA PHE A 130 -14.97 1.24 -2.53
C PHE A 130 -15.97 0.57 -1.59
N GLY A 131 -16.28 1.17 -0.43
CA GLY A 131 -17.21 0.61 0.55
C GLY A 131 -16.57 -0.41 1.49
N ASN A 132 -17.13 -1.61 1.59
CA ASN A 132 -16.74 -2.61 2.59
C ASN A 132 -15.48 -3.39 2.19
N ILE A 133 -14.31 -2.77 2.32
CA ILE A 133 -13.01 -3.40 2.10
C ILE A 133 -12.13 -3.29 3.33
N ILE A 134 -11.16 -4.18 3.47
CA ILE A 134 -10.22 -4.21 4.60
C ILE A 134 -8.86 -3.74 4.11
N VAL A 135 -8.27 -2.76 4.80
CA VAL A 135 -6.96 -2.21 4.45
C VAL A 135 -5.91 -2.68 5.45
N LEU A 136 -4.83 -3.26 4.92
CA LEU A 136 -3.64 -3.70 5.65
C LEU A 136 -2.45 -2.88 5.11
N ALA A 137 -2.18 -1.74 5.73
CA ALA A 137 -1.15 -0.81 5.28
C ALA A 137 -0.03 -0.64 6.32
N THR A 138 1.00 0.11 5.97
CA THR A 138 2.11 0.40 6.90
C THR A 138 1.69 1.37 7.97
N LYS A 139 1.95 1.04 9.23
CA LYS A 139 1.65 1.89 10.40
C LYS A 139 2.87 2.70 10.81
N VAL A 140 2.66 3.99 11.12
CA VAL A 140 3.71 4.90 11.58
C VAL A 140 3.70 5.03 13.10
N LYS A 141 4.86 5.38 13.67
CA LYS A 141 4.98 5.74 15.10
C LYS A 141 4.30 7.08 15.35
N SER A 142 3.80 7.28 16.57
CA SER A 142 3.12 8.52 16.96
C SER A 142 4.01 9.77 16.91
N ASP A 143 5.33 9.60 17.04
CA ASP A 143 6.33 10.65 16.90
C ASP A 143 6.83 10.83 15.47
N LEU A 144 6.28 10.06 14.52
CA LEU A 144 6.64 10.04 13.11
C LEU A 144 8.14 9.80 12.83
N SER A 145 8.85 9.20 13.79
CA SER A 145 10.29 8.85 13.65
C SER A 145 10.51 7.61 12.76
N GLY A 146 9.45 6.94 12.35
CA GLY A 146 9.53 5.73 11.53
C GLY A 146 8.25 4.89 11.61
N PHE A 147 8.39 3.61 11.28
CA PHE A 147 7.28 2.67 11.18
C PHE A 147 7.19 1.76 12.42
N ILE A 148 5.96 1.44 12.85
CA ILE A 148 5.71 0.46 13.92
C ILE A 148 5.84 -0.95 13.36
N SER A 149 5.26 -1.17 12.19
CA SER A 149 5.25 -2.47 11.53
C SER A 149 6.37 -2.59 10.51
N LYS A 150 6.72 -3.81 10.15
CA LYS A 150 7.57 -4.04 8.98
C LYS A 150 6.93 -3.42 7.74
N ASN A 151 7.74 -2.94 6.80
CA ASN A 151 7.25 -2.47 5.51
C ASN A 151 6.47 -3.59 4.81
N CYS A 152 5.24 -3.32 4.43
CA CYS A 152 4.33 -4.30 3.81
C CYS A 152 4.71 -4.58 2.35
N TYR A 153 5.85 -5.27 2.16
CA TYR A 153 6.50 -5.54 0.87
C TYR A 153 6.93 -7.01 0.79
N GLY A 154 6.78 -7.62 -0.36
CA GLY A 154 7.20 -8.99 -0.59
C GLY A 154 6.45 -10.00 0.29
N GLN A 155 7.18 -10.90 0.93
CA GLN A 155 6.61 -11.92 1.82
C GLN A 155 5.76 -11.32 2.95
N GLU A 156 6.03 -10.09 3.37
CA GLU A 156 5.25 -9.44 4.42
C GLU A 156 3.79 -9.23 4.02
N LYS A 157 3.47 -9.03 2.74
CA LYS A 157 2.09 -8.97 2.25
C LYS A 157 1.33 -10.28 2.50
N VAL A 158 1.98 -11.40 2.23
CA VAL A 158 1.42 -12.74 2.50
C VAL A 158 1.25 -12.98 3.99
N ASN A 159 2.25 -12.60 4.81
CA ASN A 159 2.20 -12.78 6.26
C ASN A 159 0.99 -12.04 6.85
N ARG A 160 0.75 -10.80 6.44
CA ARG A 160 -0.39 -10.00 6.94
C ARG A 160 -1.75 -10.56 6.51
N LEU A 161 -1.83 -11.12 5.31
CA LEU A 161 -3.04 -11.84 4.91
C LEU A 161 -3.25 -13.06 5.80
N LEU A 162 -2.20 -13.84 6.05
CA LEU A 162 -2.28 -15.07 6.87
C LEU A 162 -2.54 -14.79 8.36
N GLU A 163 -2.18 -13.62 8.89
CA GLU A 163 -2.54 -13.21 10.25
C GLU A 163 -4.07 -13.10 10.44
N ILE A 164 -4.80 -12.77 9.38
CA ILE A 164 -6.26 -12.58 9.42
C ILE A 164 -6.99 -13.78 8.80
N GLU A 165 -6.39 -14.40 7.79
CA GLU A 165 -6.92 -15.52 7.02
C GLU A 165 -5.94 -16.70 7.06
N PRO A 166 -5.76 -17.35 8.23
CA PRO A 166 -4.66 -18.31 8.43
C PRO A 166 -4.83 -19.61 7.61
N GLU A 167 -6.06 -20.02 7.34
CA GLU A 167 -6.35 -21.30 6.70
C GLU A 167 -6.43 -21.17 5.18
N ARG A 168 -5.26 -21.09 4.50
CA ARG A 168 -5.14 -20.90 3.05
C ARG A 168 -5.98 -21.87 2.21
N SER A 169 -6.18 -23.10 2.68
CA SER A 169 -6.93 -24.13 1.97
C SER A 169 -8.45 -23.91 1.94
N THR A 170 -8.98 -22.98 2.75
CA THR A 170 -10.41 -22.76 2.92
C THR A 170 -11.00 -21.70 1.99
N TYR A 171 -10.18 -21.02 1.19
CA TYR A 171 -10.63 -19.97 0.28
C TYR A 171 -9.91 -20.01 -1.07
N THR A 172 -10.60 -19.49 -2.08
CA THR A 172 -10.03 -19.14 -3.37
C THR A 172 -9.46 -17.72 -3.30
N LEU A 173 -8.22 -17.52 -3.77
CA LEU A 173 -7.51 -16.25 -3.67
C LEU A 173 -7.24 -15.65 -5.05
N TYR A 174 -7.77 -14.46 -5.29
CA TYR A 174 -7.38 -13.56 -6.36
C TYR A 174 -6.35 -12.56 -5.83
N ALA A 175 -5.31 -12.26 -6.60
CA ALA A 175 -4.32 -11.25 -6.23
C ALA A 175 -3.97 -10.35 -7.41
N TYR A 176 -3.89 -9.05 -7.14
CA TYR A 176 -3.59 -7.99 -8.11
C TYR A 176 -2.41 -7.18 -7.63
N GLY A 177 -1.38 -7.04 -8.46
CA GLY A 177 -0.16 -6.31 -8.14
C GLY A 177 0.55 -5.86 -9.41
N ASP A 178 1.43 -4.85 -9.33
CA ASP A 178 2.15 -4.28 -10.48
C ASP A 178 3.66 -4.47 -10.39
N SER A 179 4.14 -4.71 -9.18
CA SER A 179 5.55 -4.55 -8.89
C SER A 179 6.21 -5.82 -8.36
N ARG A 180 7.52 -5.72 -8.24
CA ARG A 180 8.33 -6.76 -7.61
C ARG A 180 7.95 -6.98 -6.14
N GLY A 181 7.38 -5.97 -5.47
CA GLY A 181 6.89 -6.08 -4.10
C GLY A 181 5.68 -6.98 -3.93
N ASP A 182 5.06 -7.40 -5.04
CA ASP A 182 3.84 -8.22 -5.06
C ASP A 182 4.10 -9.66 -5.48
N LYS A 183 5.36 -9.97 -5.84
CA LYS A 183 5.73 -11.28 -6.41
C LYS A 183 5.27 -12.43 -5.53
N GLU A 184 5.53 -12.36 -4.23
CA GLU A 184 5.18 -13.41 -3.28
C GLU A 184 3.66 -13.49 -3.09
N MET A 185 2.96 -12.36 -3.05
CA MET A 185 1.51 -12.29 -2.96
C MET A 185 0.84 -12.87 -4.22
N LEU A 186 1.35 -12.52 -5.40
CA LEU A 186 0.88 -13.08 -6.67
C LEU A 186 1.15 -14.58 -6.76
N ALA A 187 2.34 -15.04 -6.37
CA ALA A 187 2.69 -16.46 -6.36
C ALA A 187 1.87 -17.28 -5.35
N PHE A 188 1.35 -16.64 -4.31
CA PHE A 188 0.51 -17.25 -3.29
C PHE A 188 -0.95 -17.42 -3.72
N ALA A 189 -1.39 -16.72 -4.77
CA ALA A 189 -2.76 -16.69 -5.25
C ALA A 189 -3.09 -17.87 -6.17
N ASP A 190 -4.39 -18.26 -6.21
CA ASP A 190 -4.92 -19.18 -7.22
C ASP A 190 -5.10 -18.45 -8.57
N PHE A 191 -5.45 -17.17 -8.53
CA PHE A 191 -5.67 -16.31 -9.71
C PHE A 191 -4.86 -15.02 -9.60
N PRO A 192 -3.55 -15.05 -9.95
CA PRO A 192 -2.72 -13.86 -9.95
C PRO A 192 -2.96 -13.01 -11.21
N THR A 193 -2.97 -11.69 -11.06
CA THR A 193 -3.04 -10.72 -12.15
C THR A 193 -1.95 -9.67 -11.97
N LEU A 194 -1.04 -9.60 -12.93
CA LEU A 194 -0.01 -8.55 -12.99
C LEU A 194 -0.58 -7.36 -13.77
N ILE A 195 -0.58 -6.20 -13.13
CA ILE A 195 -1.01 -4.92 -13.71
C ILE A 195 0.18 -4.23 -14.39
N HIS A 196 -0.04 -3.58 -15.53
CA HIS A 196 0.99 -2.90 -16.33
C HIS A 196 0.72 -1.40 -16.49
#